data_76ec8d0f42ea679d5a659d3c94438409
#
_entry.id   76ec8d0f42ea679d5a659d3c94438409
#
_cell.length_a   1.000
_cell.length_b   1.000
_cell.length_c   1.000
_cell.angle_alpha   90.00
_cell.angle_beta   90.00
_cell.angle_gamma   90.00
#
_symmetry.space_group_name_H-M   'P 1'
#
loop_
_entity.id
_entity.type
_entity.pdbx_description
1 polymer ?
#
loop_
_entity_poly.entity_id
_entity_poly.type
_entity_poly.pdbx_seq_one_letter_code
_entity_poly.pdbx_strand_id
1 'polypeptide(L)'
;YQQEKGIYYVLLCTDSAAELNEESMYHQMERFQITFQKFFDCGVAIYYGALEDRQAVWELVRILKKADQNNVGRKEGIYNVQESKQKERKAEEHYCENWVQLLENELYDTVVKDTSDTLQRLAAEDQLNSKNLMRFYQKIMSVIYLVLQKLNMDMEQLFPEEEIMQRAMSAYAYTEDTLWLVKYVTARLHELRNTESGKETQIDEIFQYI
;
A
#
# COMPACT_ATOMS: atom_id res chain seq x y z
N TYR A 1 -16.38 20.09 -0.71
CA TYR A 1 -17.00 19.28 -1.77
C TYR A 1 -16.37 17.90 -1.77
N GLN A 2 -17.16 16.85 -1.57
CA GLN A 2 -16.69 15.46 -1.58
C GLN A 2 -16.69 14.97 -3.03
N GLN A 3 -15.53 14.64 -3.58
CA GLN A 3 -15.38 14.09 -4.93
C GLN A 3 -15.14 12.58 -4.93
N GLU A 4 -14.49 12.08 -3.90
CA GLU A 4 -14.17 10.66 -3.70
C GLU A 4 -14.46 10.30 -2.24
N LYS A 5 -14.73 9.03 -1.95
CA LYS A 5 -15.07 8.61 -0.59
C LYS A 5 -13.90 8.90 0.37
N GLY A 6 -14.14 9.74 1.37
CA GLY A 6 -13.14 10.11 2.38
C GLY A 6 -12.21 11.28 2.00
N ILE A 7 -12.37 11.89 0.80
CA ILE A 7 -11.56 13.04 0.37
C ILE A 7 -12.44 14.29 0.31
N TYR A 8 -11.98 15.37 0.96
CA TYR A 8 -12.66 16.65 1.02
C TYR A 8 -11.73 17.75 0.54
N TYR A 9 -12.25 18.63 -0.32
CA TYR A 9 -11.55 19.82 -0.78
C TYR A 9 -12.16 21.06 -0.15
N VAL A 10 -11.31 21.89 0.47
CA VAL A 10 -11.70 23.17 1.05
C VAL A 10 -10.92 24.27 0.36
N LEU A 11 -11.61 25.25 -0.18
CA LEU A 11 -11.01 26.45 -0.77
C LEU A 11 -11.26 27.61 0.18
N LEU A 12 -10.18 28.18 0.70
CA LEU A 12 -10.19 29.38 1.52
C LEU A 12 -9.83 30.59 0.64
N CYS A 13 -10.69 31.60 0.63
CA CYS A 13 -10.47 32.83 -0.09
C CYS A 13 -10.44 33.99 0.91
N THR A 14 -9.50 34.92 0.72
CA THR A 14 -9.45 36.19 1.45
C THR A 14 -9.30 37.34 0.48
N ASP A 15 -9.84 38.49 0.86
CA ASP A 15 -9.73 39.72 0.09
C ASP A 15 -8.40 40.45 0.32
N SER A 16 -7.61 40.02 1.34
CA SER A 16 -6.34 40.60 1.70
C SER A 16 -5.28 39.49 1.92
N ALA A 17 -4.17 39.56 1.18
CA ALA A 17 -3.03 38.64 1.36
C ALA A 17 -2.41 38.73 2.77
N ALA A 18 -2.61 39.84 3.48
CA ALA A 18 -2.12 40.02 4.85
C ALA A 18 -2.90 39.21 5.90
N GLU A 19 -4.11 38.71 5.56
CA GLU A 19 -4.97 37.94 6.48
C GLU A 19 -4.66 36.45 6.44
N LEU A 20 -4.05 35.94 5.36
CA LEU A 20 -3.56 34.57 5.27
C LEU A 20 -2.14 34.47 5.84
N ASN A 21 -2.04 34.53 7.16
CA ASN A 21 -0.79 34.17 7.83
C ASN A 21 -0.66 32.63 7.82
N GLU A 22 0.35 32.10 7.14
CA GLU A 22 0.63 30.68 6.99
C GLU A 22 0.74 29.98 8.36
N GLU A 23 1.36 30.62 9.34
CA GLU A 23 1.49 30.12 10.70
C GLU A 23 0.12 29.96 11.39
N SER A 24 -0.76 30.96 11.26
CA SER A 24 -2.12 30.91 11.82
C SER A 24 -2.96 29.80 11.14
N MET A 25 -2.82 29.65 9.84
CA MET A 25 -3.51 28.61 9.09
C MET A 25 -3.00 27.21 9.48
N TYR A 26 -1.68 27.05 9.64
CA TYR A 26 -1.10 25.79 10.12
C TYR A 26 -1.64 25.39 11.49
N HIS A 27 -1.68 26.33 12.45
CA HIS A 27 -2.26 26.07 13.78
C HIS A 27 -3.75 25.71 13.75
N GLN A 28 -4.52 26.28 12.84
CA GLN A 28 -5.92 25.91 12.68
C GLN A 28 -6.07 24.47 12.13
N MET A 29 -5.24 24.08 11.16
CA MET A 29 -5.22 22.72 10.62
C MET A 29 -4.79 21.70 11.69
N GLU A 30 -3.80 22.05 12.52
CA GLU A 30 -3.35 21.21 13.64
C GLU A 30 -4.46 21.00 14.66
N ARG A 31 -5.16 22.09 15.06
CA ARG A 31 -6.32 21.99 15.95
C ARG A 31 -7.46 21.15 15.34
N PHE A 32 -7.69 21.30 14.05
CA PHE A 32 -8.66 20.47 13.34
C PHE A 32 -8.26 18.99 13.38
N GLN A 33 -7.00 18.66 13.06
CA GLN A 33 -6.50 17.29 13.09
C GLN A 33 -6.68 16.63 14.46
N ILE A 34 -6.25 17.32 15.53
CA ILE A 34 -6.41 16.83 16.91
C ILE A 34 -7.88 16.65 17.27
N THR A 35 -8.74 17.61 16.90
CA THR A 35 -10.17 17.55 17.19
C THR A 35 -10.83 16.40 16.42
N PHE A 36 -10.49 16.25 15.14
CA PHE A 36 -11.03 15.21 14.29
C PHE A 36 -10.68 13.82 14.84
N GLN A 37 -9.41 13.58 15.17
CA GLN A 37 -8.95 12.33 15.75
C GLN A 37 -9.69 12.00 17.07
N LYS A 38 -9.91 13.00 17.92
CA LYS A 38 -10.62 12.82 19.19
C LYS A 38 -12.09 12.39 19.02
N PHE A 39 -12.78 12.90 17.98
CA PHE A 39 -14.20 12.63 17.77
C PHE A 39 -14.46 11.37 16.93
N PHE A 40 -13.58 11.04 15.98
CA PHE A 40 -13.81 10.00 15.00
C PHE A 40 -12.91 8.78 15.18
N ASP A 41 -11.98 8.82 16.16
CA ASP A 41 -10.99 7.77 16.44
C ASP A 41 -10.25 7.29 15.15
N CYS A 42 -9.99 8.23 14.25
CA CYS A 42 -9.25 7.99 13.03
C CYS A 42 -8.35 9.18 12.69
N GLY A 43 -7.22 8.89 12.07
CA GLY A 43 -6.27 9.90 11.64
C GLY A 43 -6.71 10.63 10.37
N VAL A 44 -6.16 11.81 10.16
CA VAL A 44 -6.37 12.60 8.95
C VAL A 44 -5.05 13.13 8.42
N ALA A 45 -4.86 13.04 7.12
CA ALA A 45 -3.79 13.73 6.40
C ALA A 45 -4.37 14.98 5.74
N ILE A 46 -3.72 16.12 5.94
CA ILE A 46 -4.12 17.41 5.39
C ILE A 46 -3.05 17.86 4.41
N TYR A 47 -3.44 18.08 3.17
CA TYR A 47 -2.55 18.60 2.12
C TYR A 47 -3.00 20.01 1.76
N TYR A 48 -2.07 20.96 1.74
CA TYR A 48 -2.39 22.35 1.42
C TYR A 48 -1.35 22.97 0.49
N GLY A 49 -1.77 24.04 -0.16
CA GLY A 49 -0.90 24.89 -0.99
C GLY A 49 -1.58 26.20 -1.28
N ALA A 50 -0.81 27.25 -1.53
CA ALA A 50 -1.30 28.56 -1.88
C ALA A 50 -1.48 28.71 -3.40
N LEU A 51 -2.39 29.58 -3.82
CA LEU A 51 -2.61 29.96 -5.20
C LEU A 51 -2.59 31.47 -5.32
N GLU A 52 -1.83 31.98 -6.27
CA GLU A 52 -1.85 33.39 -6.64
C GLU A 52 -2.96 33.68 -7.67
N ASP A 53 -3.32 32.69 -8.49
CA ASP A 53 -4.33 32.82 -9.54
C ASP A 53 -5.45 31.78 -9.38
N ARG A 54 -6.69 32.26 -9.44
CA ARG A 54 -7.89 31.40 -9.40
C ARG A 54 -7.97 30.40 -10.57
N GLN A 55 -7.33 30.70 -11.70
CA GLN A 55 -7.30 29.81 -12.87
C GLN A 55 -6.45 28.56 -12.62
N ALA A 56 -5.49 28.62 -11.69
CA ALA A 56 -4.61 27.51 -11.33
C ALA A 56 -5.21 26.53 -10.31
N VAL A 57 -6.47 26.70 -9.88
CA VAL A 57 -7.13 25.81 -8.89
C VAL A 57 -7.07 24.34 -9.29
N TRP A 58 -7.37 24.04 -10.55
CA TRP A 58 -7.36 22.65 -11.03
C TRP A 58 -5.97 22.03 -11.03
N GLU A 59 -4.95 22.83 -11.28
CA GLU A 59 -3.57 22.35 -11.21
C GLU A 59 -3.17 22.06 -9.77
N LEU A 60 -3.52 22.91 -8.82
CA LEU A 60 -3.30 22.64 -7.40
C LEU A 60 -4.05 21.38 -6.95
N VAL A 61 -5.32 21.21 -7.31
CA VAL A 61 -6.07 20.00 -6.99
C VAL A 61 -5.37 18.75 -7.51
N ARG A 62 -4.80 18.80 -8.72
CA ARG A 62 -4.02 17.68 -9.28
C ARG A 62 -2.76 17.39 -8.47
N ILE A 63 -2.06 18.43 -7.99
CA ILE A 63 -0.87 18.30 -7.15
C ILE A 63 -1.25 17.71 -5.78
N LEU A 64 -2.32 18.20 -5.15
CA LEU A 64 -2.85 17.69 -3.89
C LEU A 64 -3.24 16.22 -3.99
N LYS A 65 -3.94 15.83 -5.04
CA LYS A 65 -4.28 14.42 -5.31
C LYS A 65 -3.04 13.55 -5.47
N LYS A 66 -2.02 14.02 -6.19
CA LYS A 66 -0.78 13.29 -6.36
C LYS A 66 -0.02 13.13 -5.02
N ALA A 67 -0.06 14.15 -4.16
CA ALA A 67 0.54 14.08 -2.83
C ALA A 67 -0.17 13.03 -1.95
N ASP A 68 -1.50 13.01 -1.97
CA ASP A 68 -2.31 12.01 -1.27
C ASP A 68 -2.04 10.58 -1.79
N GLN A 69 -2.04 10.39 -3.11
CA GLN A 69 -1.70 9.11 -3.74
C GLN A 69 -0.29 8.62 -3.41
N ASN A 70 0.66 9.55 -3.17
CA ASN A 70 2.01 9.19 -2.75
C ASN A 70 2.13 8.86 -1.26
N ASN A 71 1.12 9.18 -0.45
CA ASN A 71 1.07 8.81 0.95
C ASN A 71 0.62 7.33 1.14
N VAL A 72 1.31 6.42 0.47
CA VAL A 72 1.00 4.98 0.49
C VAL A 72 1.13 4.34 1.88
N GLY A 73 1.82 5.00 2.81
CA GLY A 73 1.91 4.60 4.21
C GLY A 73 0.77 5.13 5.08
N ARG A 74 -0.20 5.85 4.51
CA ARG A 74 -1.30 6.51 5.24
C ARG A 74 -0.83 7.30 6.46
N LYS A 75 0.31 7.99 6.31
CA LYS A 75 0.85 8.82 7.38
C LYS A 75 -0.05 10.03 7.60
N GLU A 76 -0.46 10.19 8.84
CA GLU A 76 -1.16 11.39 9.30
C GLU A 76 -0.20 12.59 9.30
N GLY A 77 -0.74 13.77 9.11
CA GLY A 77 0.08 14.99 9.16
C GLY A 77 -0.49 16.12 8.32
N ILE A 78 0.23 17.24 8.33
CA ILE A 78 -0.08 18.46 7.58
C ILE A 78 1.06 18.68 6.60
N TYR A 79 0.75 18.70 5.31
CA TYR A 79 1.76 18.69 4.23
C TYR A 79 1.56 19.87 3.29
N ASN A 80 2.58 20.74 3.23
CA ASN A 80 2.65 21.80 2.21
C ASN A 80 3.17 21.18 0.90
N VAL A 81 2.32 21.13 -0.13
CA VAL A 81 2.70 20.52 -1.42
C VAL A 81 3.68 21.35 -2.25
N GLN A 82 3.86 22.62 -1.92
CA GLN A 82 4.82 23.50 -2.61
C GLN A 82 6.26 23.30 -2.11
N GLU A 83 6.42 22.89 -0.84
CA GLU A 83 7.71 22.59 -0.24
C GLU A 83 8.19 21.18 -0.56
N SER A 84 7.27 20.29 -0.86
CA SER A 84 7.50 18.86 -1.12
C SER A 84 8.08 18.64 -2.53
N LYS A 85 9.32 19.08 -2.79
CA LYS A 85 10.10 18.58 -3.93
C LYS A 85 10.59 17.18 -3.64
N GLN A 86 9.71 16.18 -3.78
CA GLN A 86 10.13 14.78 -3.74
C GLN A 86 11.13 14.53 -4.87
N LYS A 87 12.40 14.37 -4.51
CA LYS A 87 13.41 13.84 -5.43
C LYS A 87 13.00 12.42 -5.77
N GLU A 88 12.55 12.19 -6.99
CA GLU A 88 12.33 10.84 -7.51
C GLU A 88 13.67 10.09 -7.54
N ARG A 89 14.04 9.46 -6.45
CA ARG A 89 15.13 8.50 -6.44
C ARG A 89 14.56 7.16 -6.88
N LYS A 90 15.19 6.56 -7.87
CA LYS A 90 14.88 5.18 -8.23
C LYS A 90 15.37 4.29 -7.09
N ALA A 91 14.45 3.54 -6.49
CA ALA A 91 14.83 2.48 -5.57
C ALA A 91 15.62 1.42 -6.35
N GLU A 92 16.68 0.89 -5.77
CA GLU A 92 17.41 -0.24 -6.35
C GLU A 92 16.49 -1.46 -6.46
N GLU A 93 16.54 -2.15 -7.61
CA GLU A 93 15.54 -3.15 -8.02
C GLU A 93 15.77 -4.56 -7.44
N HIS A 94 16.46 -4.70 -6.31
CA HIS A 94 16.76 -6.00 -5.70
C HIS A 94 15.64 -6.50 -4.77
N TYR A 95 14.39 -6.40 -5.25
CA TYR A 95 13.24 -6.91 -4.51
C TYR A 95 12.98 -8.37 -4.83
N CYS A 96 12.58 -9.13 -3.81
CA CYS A 96 12.08 -10.51 -3.95
C CYS A 96 13.12 -11.49 -4.52
N GLU A 97 14.43 -11.23 -4.36
CA GLU A 97 15.45 -12.19 -4.72
C GLU A 97 15.28 -13.47 -3.88
N ASN A 98 15.33 -14.62 -4.54
CA ASN A 98 15.15 -15.94 -3.93
C ASN A 98 13.76 -16.25 -3.33
N TRP A 99 12.76 -15.38 -3.43
CA TRP A 99 11.44 -15.65 -2.87
C TRP A 99 10.78 -16.89 -3.45
N VAL A 100 11.00 -17.17 -4.72
CA VAL A 100 10.49 -18.42 -5.35
C VAL A 100 11.03 -19.63 -4.58
N GLN A 101 12.33 -19.67 -4.31
CA GLN A 101 12.95 -20.77 -3.55
C GLN A 101 12.50 -20.81 -2.10
N LEU A 102 12.33 -19.65 -1.46
CA LEU A 102 11.84 -19.57 -0.09
C LEU A 102 10.41 -20.12 0.02
N LEU A 103 9.54 -19.77 -0.91
CA LEU A 103 8.16 -20.26 -0.95
C LEU A 103 8.08 -21.76 -1.31
N GLU A 104 8.95 -22.24 -2.20
CA GLU A 104 9.08 -23.68 -2.50
C GLU A 104 9.54 -24.48 -1.30
N ASN A 105 10.41 -23.92 -0.47
CA ASN A 105 10.92 -24.57 0.75
C ASN A 105 10.08 -24.27 2.00
N GLU A 106 8.88 -23.71 1.83
CA GLU A 106 7.94 -23.39 2.91
C GLU A 106 8.48 -22.40 3.97
N LEU A 107 9.48 -21.59 3.61
CA LEU A 107 10.06 -20.55 4.46
C LEU A 107 9.21 -19.27 4.45
N TYR A 108 7.92 -19.43 4.71
CA TYR A 108 6.89 -18.38 4.61
C TYR A 108 7.16 -17.18 5.51
N ASP A 109 7.55 -17.42 6.75
CA ASP A 109 7.85 -16.35 7.71
C ASP A 109 9.01 -15.46 7.24
N THR A 110 9.98 -16.06 6.54
CA THR A 110 11.11 -15.30 5.97
C THR A 110 10.63 -14.34 4.89
N VAL A 111 9.70 -14.77 4.02
CA VAL A 111 9.13 -13.91 2.96
C VAL A 111 8.30 -12.78 3.56
N VAL A 112 7.49 -13.05 4.58
CA VAL A 112 6.70 -12.03 5.29
C VAL A 112 7.62 -11.02 5.96
N LYS A 113 8.68 -11.48 6.61
CA LYS A 113 9.67 -10.61 7.25
C LYS A 113 10.40 -9.74 6.23
N ASP A 114 10.90 -10.32 5.14
CA ASP A 114 11.60 -9.58 4.08
C ASP A 114 10.70 -8.51 3.44
N THR A 115 9.39 -8.80 3.31
CA THR A 115 8.40 -7.79 2.89
C THR A 115 8.36 -6.61 3.85
N SER A 116 8.23 -6.89 5.15
CA SER A 116 8.18 -5.85 6.18
C SER A 116 9.46 -5.02 6.21
N ASP A 117 10.61 -5.69 6.18
CA ASP A 117 11.94 -5.05 6.20
C ASP A 117 12.14 -4.16 4.95
N THR A 118 11.68 -4.62 3.78
CA THR A 118 11.72 -3.84 2.53
C THR A 118 10.87 -2.59 2.61
N LEU A 119 9.64 -2.69 3.10
CA LEU A 119 8.75 -1.54 3.27
C LEU A 119 9.30 -0.53 4.29
N GLN A 120 9.88 -1.01 5.40
CA GLN A 120 10.52 -0.15 6.39
C GLN A 120 11.75 0.56 5.83
N ARG A 121 12.59 -0.15 5.06
CA ARG A 121 13.76 0.44 4.39
C ARG A 121 13.36 1.52 3.41
N LEU A 122 12.36 1.27 2.55
CA LEU A 122 11.82 2.27 1.63
C LEU A 122 11.30 3.51 2.36
N ALA A 123 10.67 3.33 3.51
CA ALA A 123 10.20 4.44 4.34
C ALA A 123 11.37 5.24 4.96
N ALA A 124 12.40 4.55 5.46
CA ALA A 124 13.57 5.17 6.08
C ALA A 124 14.44 5.95 5.08
N GLU A 125 14.48 5.49 3.82
CA GLU A 125 15.23 6.13 2.72
C GLU A 125 14.42 7.21 1.97
N ASP A 126 13.22 7.55 2.45
CA ASP A 126 12.28 8.49 1.78
C ASP A 126 11.94 8.06 0.33
N GLN A 127 11.93 6.77 0.09
CA GLN A 127 11.63 6.17 -1.23
C GLN A 127 10.24 5.52 -1.27
N LEU A 128 9.51 5.52 -0.16
CA LEU A 128 8.17 4.94 -0.07
C LEU A 128 7.13 5.87 -0.72
N ASN A 129 6.81 5.61 -1.97
CA ASN A 129 5.82 6.32 -2.77
C ASN A 129 5.05 5.35 -3.67
N SER A 130 3.97 5.81 -4.30
CA SER A 130 3.08 4.98 -5.13
C SER A 130 3.81 4.24 -6.26
N LYS A 131 4.81 4.87 -6.88
CA LYS A 131 5.57 4.28 -7.98
C LYS A 131 6.47 3.13 -7.52
N ASN A 132 7.18 3.31 -6.41
CA ASN A 132 8.07 2.28 -5.86
C ASN A 132 7.27 1.14 -5.23
N LEU A 133 6.13 1.45 -4.57
CA LEU A 133 5.24 0.42 -4.04
C LEU A 133 4.62 -0.41 -5.16
N MET A 134 4.17 0.23 -6.27
CA MET A 134 3.66 -0.47 -7.45
C MET A 134 4.72 -1.41 -8.05
N ARG A 135 5.98 -0.97 -8.15
CA ARG A 135 7.08 -1.82 -8.66
C ARG A 135 7.32 -3.02 -7.74
N PHE A 136 7.33 -2.79 -6.43
CA PHE A 136 7.48 -3.87 -5.46
C PHE A 136 6.33 -4.87 -5.57
N TYR A 137 5.08 -4.39 -5.63
CA TYR A 137 3.90 -5.22 -5.87
C TYR A 137 4.00 -6.05 -7.15
N GLN A 138 4.44 -5.46 -8.27
CA GLN A 138 4.62 -6.17 -9.54
C GLN A 138 5.64 -7.31 -9.41
N LYS A 139 6.71 -7.13 -8.65
CA LYS A 139 7.67 -8.20 -8.35
C LYS A 139 7.06 -9.30 -7.51
N ILE A 140 6.30 -8.94 -6.46
CA ILE A 140 5.55 -9.90 -5.64
C ILE A 140 4.62 -10.75 -6.53
N MET A 141 3.80 -10.12 -7.35
CA MET A 141 2.89 -10.83 -8.26
C MET A 141 3.62 -11.74 -9.23
N SER A 142 4.76 -11.30 -9.76
CA SER A 142 5.60 -12.14 -10.63
C SER A 142 6.11 -13.40 -9.92
N VAL A 143 6.53 -13.27 -8.65
CA VAL A 143 6.95 -14.40 -7.81
C VAL A 143 5.77 -15.35 -7.56
N ILE A 144 4.59 -14.81 -7.21
CA ILE A 144 3.38 -15.60 -6.98
C ILE A 144 3.04 -16.43 -8.21
N TYR A 145 3.02 -15.83 -9.40
CA TYR A 145 2.76 -16.56 -10.65
C TYR A 145 3.78 -17.68 -10.91
N LEU A 146 5.07 -17.41 -10.67
CA LEU A 146 6.12 -18.43 -10.86
C LEU A 146 5.96 -19.59 -9.87
N VAL A 147 5.62 -19.32 -8.62
CA VAL A 147 5.41 -20.35 -7.59
C VAL A 147 4.19 -21.19 -7.94
N LEU A 148 3.06 -20.55 -8.30
CA LEU A 148 1.86 -21.29 -8.71
C LEU A 148 2.12 -22.19 -9.90
N GLN A 149 2.84 -21.71 -10.92
CA GLN A 149 3.23 -22.50 -12.07
C GLN A 149 4.06 -23.74 -11.68
N LYS A 150 5.03 -23.58 -10.77
CA LYS A 150 5.86 -24.68 -10.29
C LYS A 150 5.09 -25.70 -9.45
N LEU A 151 4.12 -25.23 -8.68
CA LEU A 151 3.25 -26.07 -7.85
C LEU A 151 2.06 -26.64 -8.63
N ASN A 152 1.94 -26.34 -9.92
CA ASN A 152 0.81 -26.72 -10.77
C ASN A 152 -0.55 -26.30 -10.19
N MET A 153 -0.58 -25.11 -9.56
CA MET A 153 -1.75 -24.46 -8.98
C MET A 153 -2.18 -23.27 -9.84
N ASP A 154 -3.45 -22.90 -9.75
CA ASP A 154 -4.00 -21.72 -10.41
C ASP A 154 -4.34 -20.59 -9.43
N MET A 155 -4.65 -19.42 -9.98
CA MET A 155 -5.01 -18.23 -9.19
C MET A 155 -6.33 -18.39 -8.44
N GLU A 156 -7.27 -19.20 -8.94
CA GLU A 156 -8.58 -19.44 -8.31
C GLU A 156 -8.43 -20.28 -7.03
N GLN A 157 -7.48 -21.21 -7.01
CA GLN A 157 -7.15 -21.96 -5.79
C GLN A 157 -6.52 -21.06 -4.72
N LEU A 158 -5.66 -20.10 -5.13
CA LEU A 158 -5.04 -19.16 -4.21
C LEU A 158 -6.04 -18.09 -3.71
N PHE A 159 -6.90 -17.57 -4.59
CA PHE A 159 -7.87 -16.52 -4.30
C PHE A 159 -9.29 -16.99 -4.66
N PRO A 160 -9.91 -17.86 -3.84
CA PRO A 160 -11.19 -18.47 -4.18
C PRO A 160 -12.39 -17.52 -4.11
N GLU A 161 -12.26 -16.40 -3.40
CA GLU A 161 -13.31 -15.41 -3.22
C GLU A 161 -13.01 -14.16 -4.06
N GLU A 162 -14.02 -13.66 -4.77
CA GLU A 162 -13.87 -12.48 -5.63
C GLU A 162 -13.42 -11.22 -4.86
N GLU A 163 -13.92 -11.03 -3.65
CA GLU A 163 -13.54 -9.90 -2.79
C GLU A 163 -12.06 -9.95 -2.41
N ILE A 164 -11.55 -11.14 -2.11
CA ILE A 164 -10.13 -11.37 -1.79
C ILE A 164 -9.27 -11.11 -3.03
N MET A 165 -9.70 -11.60 -4.19
CA MET A 165 -9.02 -11.35 -5.46
C MET A 165 -8.97 -9.86 -5.78
N GLN A 166 -10.08 -9.12 -5.64
CA GLN A 166 -10.13 -7.69 -5.86
C GLN A 166 -9.21 -6.92 -4.90
N ARG A 167 -9.18 -7.31 -3.62
CA ARG A 167 -8.25 -6.74 -2.66
C ARG A 167 -6.80 -7.03 -3.03
N ALA A 168 -6.48 -8.25 -3.45
CA ALA A 168 -5.14 -8.63 -3.90
C ALA A 168 -4.69 -7.80 -5.11
N MET A 169 -5.59 -7.59 -6.09
CA MET A 169 -5.33 -6.79 -7.28
C MET A 169 -5.12 -5.30 -6.99
N SER A 170 -5.68 -4.77 -5.90
CA SER A 170 -5.52 -3.38 -5.46
C SER A 170 -4.45 -3.17 -4.39
N ALA A 171 -3.75 -4.22 -3.96
CA ALA A 171 -2.81 -4.19 -2.85
C ALA A 171 -1.57 -3.30 -3.07
N TYR A 172 -1.36 -2.82 -4.28
CA TYR A 172 -0.33 -1.83 -4.61
C TYR A 172 -0.62 -0.41 -4.11
N ALA A 173 -1.86 -0.13 -3.67
CA ALA A 173 -2.27 1.21 -3.27
C ALA A 173 -1.68 1.62 -1.92
N TYR A 174 -1.56 0.66 -0.98
CA TYR A 174 -1.10 0.93 0.39
C TYR A 174 -0.15 -0.16 0.89
N THR A 175 0.78 0.24 1.76
CA THR A 175 1.77 -0.67 2.34
C THR A 175 1.14 -1.79 3.17
N GLU A 176 0.07 -1.48 3.89
CA GLU A 176 -0.68 -2.45 4.70
C GLU A 176 -1.32 -3.53 3.84
N ASP A 177 -1.90 -3.15 2.68
CA ASP A 177 -2.50 -4.11 1.76
C ASP A 177 -1.44 -4.93 1.04
N THR A 178 -0.28 -4.35 0.69
CA THR A 178 0.86 -5.11 0.16
C THR A 178 1.35 -6.16 1.16
N LEU A 179 1.51 -5.79 2.43
CA LEU A 179 1.91 -6.73 3.48
C LEU A 179 0.83 -7.79 3.75
N TRP A 180 -0.44 -7.37 3.76
CA TRP A 180 -1.57 -8.29 3.86
C TRP A 180 -1.55 -9.33 2.72
N LEU A 181 -1.33 -8.90 1.48
CA LEU A 181 -1.26 -9.79 0.32
C LEU A 181 -0.22 -10.90 0.54
N VAL A 182 0.99 -10.55 0.95
CA VAL A 182 2.06 -11.54 1.17
C VAL A 182 1.70 -12.49 2.31
N LYS A 183 1.17 -11.98 3.43
CA LYS A 183 0.70 -12.81 4.55
C LYS A 183 -0.42 -13.76 4.13
N TYR A 184 -1.38 -13.27 3.35
CA TYR A 184 -2.48 -14.09 2.84
C TYR A 184 -1.97 -15.21 1.93
N VAL A 185 -1.12 -14.86 0.95
CA VAL A 185 -0.56 -15.83 0.00
C VAL A 185 0.24 -16.92 0.71
N THR A 186 1.11 -16.54 1.65
CA THR A 186 1.93 -17.51 2.39
C THR A 186 1.09 -18.45 3.24
N ALA A 187 0.08 -17.93 3.93
CA ALA A 187 -0.86 -18.74 4.71
C ALA A 187 -1.65 -19.70 3.82
N ARG A 188 -2.15 -19.20 2.68
CA ARG A 188 -2.96 -20.01 1.77
C ARG A 188 -2.14 -21.10 1.08
N LEU A 189 -0.90 -20.81 0.67
CA LEU A 189 0.01 -21.82 0.13
C LEU A 189 0.30 -22.92 1.15
N HIS A 190 0.49 -22.56 2.41
CA HIS A 190 0.69 -23.53 3.49
C HIS A 190 -0.53 -24.45 3.66
N GLU A 191 -1.75 -23.89 3.66
CA GLU A 191 -3.00 -24.67 3.74
C GLU A 191 -3.15 -25.63 2.56
N LEU A 192 -2.94 -25.14 1.33
CA LEU A 192 -3.11 -25.94 0.11
C LEU A 192 -2.15 -27.12 0.08
N ARG A 193 -0.89 -26.94 0.44
CA ARG A 193 0.12 -28.01 0.50
C ARG A 193 -0.20 -29.05 1.57
N ASN A 194 -0.64 -28.64 2.75
CA ASN A 194 -1.05 -29.57 3.81
C ASN A 194 -2.24 -30.44 3.39
N THR A 195 -3.15 -29.85 2.58
CA THR A 195 -4.32 -30.58 2.06
C THR A 195 -3.92 -31.62 0.99
N GLU A 196 -2.92 -31.32 0.17
CA GLU A 196 -2.39 -32.26 -0.84
C GLU A 196 -1.61 -33.41 -0.19
N SER A 197 -0.70 -33.09 0.75
CA SER A 197 0.06 -34.12 1.49
C SER A 197 -0.86 -35.10 2.26
N GLY A 198 -1.97 -34.58 2.81
CA GLY A 198 -2.97 -35.45 3.47
C GLY A 198 -3.70 -36.39 2.52
N LYS A 199 -3.93 -35.99 1.26
CA LYS A 199 -4.54 -36.84 0.23
C LYS A 199 -3.58 -37.91 -0.29
N GLU A 200 -2.30 -37.57 -0.50
CA GLU A 200 -1.28 -38.54 -0.92
C GLU A 200 -1.10 -39.65 0.13
N THR A 201 -1.02 -39.28 1.41
CA THR A 201 -0.90 -40.26 2.51
C THR A 201 -2.09 -41.22 2.57
N GLN A 202 -3.32 -40.73 2.34
CA GLN A 202 -4.51 -41.56 2.29
C GLN A 202 -4.53 -42.50 1.06
N ILE A 203 -4.04 -42.05 -0.08
CA ILE A 203 -3.95 -42.84 -1.29
C ILE A 203 -2.89 -43.95 -1.12
N ASP A 204 -1.73 -43.64 -0.57
CA ASP A 204 -0.67 -44.61 -0.29
C ASP A 204 -1.12 -45.67 0.72
N GLU A 205 -1.86 -45.29 1.76
CA GLU A 205 -2.48 -46.24 2.69
C GLU A 205 -3.48 -47.17 1.99
N ILE A 206 -4.29 -46.67 1.04
CA ILE A 206 -5.23 -47.49 0.28
C ILE A 206 -4.50 -48.48 -0.63
N PHE A 207 -3.41 -48.07 -1.28
CA PHE A 207 -2.59 -48.94 -2.13
C PHE A 207 -1.81 -50.03 -1.35
N GLN A 208 -1.54 -49.82 -0.05
CA GLN A 208 -0.95 -50.87 0.80
C GLN A 208 -1.92 -51.95 1.21
N TYR A 209 -3.24 -51.76 1.05
CA TYR A 209 -4.28 -52.70 1.41
C TYR A 209 -4.87 -53.50 0.20
N ILE A 210 -4.36 -53.24 -1.02
CA ILE A 210 -4.70 -53.99 -2.24
C ILE A 210 -3.54 -54.88 -2.64
#